data_04e65e7b476ba8fdf10783285ebd6678
#
_entry.id   04e65e7b476ba8fdf10783285ebd6678
#
_cell.length_a   1.000
_cell.length_b   1.000
_cell.length_c   1.000
_cell.angle_alpha   90.00
_cell.angle_beta   90.00
_cell.angle_gamma   90.00
#
_symmetry.space_group_name_H-M   'P 1'
#
loop_
_entity.id
_entity.type
_entity.pdbx_description
1 polymer ?
#
loop_
_entity_poly.entity_id
_entity_poly.type
_entity_poly.pdbx_seq_one_letter_code
_entity_poly.pdbx_strand_id
1 'polypeptide(L)'
;YKSAEIKVINTGVKTNTGGRIHTIKEYLDDDFFITYGDGLSNVNLDLVKKVNKKSETALTISVGHPTSRFGEINIKNNKVTDFQEKPKLKGWINIGYMYGNLNLLDYLEKDDIFEVDTMSRLLKASQLSAYKHNGEFFPVDNMRDLREINQIYRDKKAFWV
;
A
#
# COMPACT_ATOMS: atom_id res chain seq x y z
N TYR A 1 -23.71 -2.72 7.23
CA TYR A 1 -22.95 -3.15 6.05
C TYR A 1 -23.85 -4.03 5.21
N LYS A 2 -23.95 -3.77 3.89
CA LYS A 2 -24.55 -4.72 2.95
C LYS A 2 -23.74 -6.01 3.01
N SER A 3 -24.39 -7.16 2.88
CA SER A 3 -23.73 -8.47 2.88
C SER A 3 -22.58 -8.49 1.87
N ALA A 4 -21.35 -8.71 2.34
CA ALA A 4 -20.20 -8.95 1.49
C ALA A 4 -19.95 -10.47 1.39
N GLU A 5 -19.70 -10.97 0.19
CA GLU A 5 -19.21 -12.34 0.01
C GLU A 5 -17.71 -12.35 0.33
N ILE A 6 -17.28 -13.27 1.20
CA ILE A 6 -15.89 -13.45 1.58
C ILE A 6 -15.41 -14.81 1.09
N LYS A 7 -14.37 -14.83 0.25
CA LYS A 7 -13.68 -16.05 -0.20
C LYS A 7 -12.30 -16.11 0.42
N VAL A 8 -12.01 -17.19 1.14
CA VAL A 8 -10.68 -17.45 1.71
C VAL A 8 -10.00 -18.51 0.87
N ILE A 9 -8.89 -18.16 0.22
CA ILE A 9 -8.20 -19.03 -0.72
C ILE A 9 -6.81 -19.37 -0.17
N ASN A 10 -6.52 -20.67 -0.04
CA ASN A 10 -5.19 -21.14 0.35
C ASN A 10 -4.24 -21.05 -0.85
N THR A 11 -3.38 -20.06 -0.85
CA THR A 11 -2.37 -19.83 -1.89
C THR A 11 -1.02 -20.50 -1.60
N GLY A 12 -0.89 -21.23 -0.49
CA GLY A 12 0.35 -21.87 -0.05
C GLY A 12 1.19 -21.00 0.90
N VAL A 13 1.82 -21.65 1.88
CA VAL A 13 2.58 -20.95 2.96
C VAL A 13 3.82 -20.23 2.41
N LYS A 14 4.49 -20.80 1.42
CA LYS A 14 5.74 -20.28 0.84
C LYS A 14 5.54 -19.40 -0.39
N THR A 15 4.29 -19.16 -0.81
CA THR A 15 3.98 -18.36 -2.00
C THR A 15 4.24 -16.88 -1.71
N ASN A 16 5.01 -16.24 -2.58
CA ASN A 16 5.30 -14.81 -2.53
C ASN A 16 4.07 -13.94 -2.86
N THR A 17 4.14 -12.63 -2.59
CA THR A 17 3.02 -11.69 -2.71
C THR A 17 2.41 -11.65 -4.11
N GLY A 18 3.21 -11.59 -5.17
CA GLY A 18 2.74 -11.63 -6.56
C GLY A 18 2.17 -12.99 -6.96
N GLY A 19 2.82 -14.08 -6.53
CA GLY A 19 2.34 -15.44 -6.75
C GLY A 19 0.97 -15.71 -6.12
N ARG A 20 0.64 -15.05 -5.00
CA ARG A 20 -0.71 -15.14 -4.39
C ARG A 20 -1.77 -14.52 -5.28
N ILE A 21 -1.50 -13.34 -5.84
CA ILE A 21 -2.42 -12.68 -6.78
C ILE A 21 -2.55 -13.53 -8.05
N HIS A 22 -1.45 -14.06 -8.58
CA HIS A 22 -1.48 -14.96 -9.72
C HIS A 22 -2.34 -16.21 -9.47
N THR A 23 -2.29 -16.77 -8.26
CA THR A 23 -3.07 -17.99 -7.92
C THR A 23 -4.57 -17.71 -7.89
N ILE A 24 -4.98 -16.51 -7.51
CA ILE A 24 -6.42 -16.16 -7.38
C ILE A 24 -6.98 -15.47 -8.64
N LYS A 25 -6.23 -15.41 -9.74
CA LYS A 25 -6.63 -14.66 -10.95
C LYS A 25 -8.01 -15.04 -11.51
N GLU A 26 -8.44 -16.29 -11.35
CA GLU A 26 -9.76 -16.76 -11.81
C GLU A 26 -10.93 -16.20 -10.99
N TYR A 27 -10.65 -15.58 -9.82
CA TYR A 27 -11.63 -14.96 -8.96
C TYR A 27 -11.68 -13.44 -9.11
N LEU A 28 -10.84 -12.88 -9.98
CA LEU A 28 -10.75 -11.44 -10.21
C LEU A 28 -11.61 -11.04 -11.42
N ASP A 29 -12.50 -10.09 -11.18
CA ASP A 29 -13.31 -9.45 -12.21
C ASP A 29 -12.50 -8.35 -12.95
N ASP A 30 -13.16 -7.56 -13.80
CA ASP A 30 -12.54 -6.55 -14.66
C ASP A 30 -11.61 -5.58 -13.93
N ASP A 31 -12.04 -5.10 -12.77
CA ASP A 31 -11.31 -4.12 -11.95
C ASP A 31 -11.34 -4.58 -10.49
N PHE A 32 -10.23 -4.43 -9.79
CA PHE A 32 -10.15 -4.82 -8.39
C PHE A 32 -9.23 -3.93 -7.57
N PHE A 33 -9.47 -3.91 -6.26
CA PHE A 33 -8.56 -3.31 -5.31
C PHE A 33 -7.64 -4.36 -4.70
N ILE A 34 -6.42 -3.95 -4.41
CA ILE A 34 -5.43 -4.75 -3.69
C ILE A 34 -5.05 -3.96 -2.44
N THR A 35 -5.02 -4.63 -1.29
CA THR A 35 -4.52 -4.05 -0.05
C THR A 35 -3.75 -5.07 0.77
N TYR A 36 -2.85 -4.59 1.63
CA TYR A 36 -2.22 -5.39 2.67
C TYR A 36 -3.10 -5.41 3.91
N GLY A 37 -3.02 -6.51 4.69
CA GLY A 37 -3.87 -6.69 5.87
C GLY A 37 -3.42 -5.93 7.12
N ASP A 38 -2.28 -5.26 7.07
CA ASP A 38 -1.59 -4.61 8.19
C ASP A 38 -1.49 -3.09 8.08
N GLY A 39 -2.10 -2.48 7.07
CA GLY A 39 -2.13 -1.03 6.87
C GLY A 39 -3.52 -0.43 7.07
N LEU A 40 -3.62 0.62 7.89
CA LEU A 40 -4.85 1.41 8.05
C LEU A 40 -4.67 2.80 7.43
N SER A 41 -5.67 3.25 6.68
CA SER A 41 -5.62 4.57 6.03
C SER A 41 -7.02 5.11 5.76
N ASN A 42 -7.13 6.43 5.55
CA ASN A 42 -8.31 7.09 5.02
C ASN A 42 -8.20 7.40 3.53
N VAL A 43 -7.50 6.54 2.78
CA VAL A 43 -7.39 6.65 1.32
C VAL A 43 -8.78 6.63 0.68
N ASN A 44 -9.02 7.61 -0.20
CA ASN A 44 -10.22 7.62 -1.01
C ASN A 44 -10.04 6.70 -2.23
N LEU A 45 -10.63 5.51 -2.17
CA LEU A 45 -10.50 4.48 -3.20
C LEU A 45 -11.07 4.91 -4.56
N ASP A 46 -12.13 5.74 -4.58
CA ASP A 46 -12.69 6.26 -5.82
C ASP A 46 -11.71 7.19 -6.55
N LEU A 47 -10.91 7.95 -5.80
CA LEU A 47 -9.86 8.78 -6.39
C LEU A 47 -8.71 7.92 -6.93
N VAL A 48 -8.33 6.83 -6.26
CA VAL A 48 -7.34 5.86 -6.77
C VAL A 48 -7.82 5.28 -8.11
N LYS A 49 -9.06 4.78 -8.15
CA LYS A 49 -9.71 4.30 -9.38
C LYS A 49 -9.71 5.36 -10.48
N LYS A 50 -10.09 6.60 -10.15
CA LYS A 50 -10.13 7.71 -11.11
C LYS A 50 -8.75 8.00 -11.72
N VAL A 51 -7.69 7.95 -10.91
CA VAL A 51 -6.31 8.13 -11.40
C VAL A 51 -5.94 7.00 -12.35
N ASN A 52 -6.24 5.74 -12.02
CA ASN A 52 -5.99 4.60 -12.88
C ASN A 52 -6.66 4.74 -14.26
N LYS A 53 -7.97 5.04 -14.25
CA LYS A 53 -8.74 5.22 -15.51
C LYS A 53 -8.20 6.37 -16.35
N LYS A 54 -7.74 7.47 -15.72
CA LYS A 54 -7.14 8.61 -16.44
C LYS A 54 -5.76 8.31 -16.99
N SER A 55 -4.96 7.52 -16.29
CA SER A 55 -3.59 7.16 -16.67
C SER A 55 -3.53 5.98 -17.64
N GLU A 56 -4.66 5.26 -17.80
CA GLU A 56 -4.77 4.07 -18.65
C GLU A 56 -3.70 3.00 -18.33
N THR A 57 -3.35 2.86 -17.04
CA THR A 57 -2.31 1.93 -16.58
C THR A 57 -2.91 0.66 -15.98
N ALA A 58 -2.17 -0.43 -16.03
CA ALA A 58 -2.59 -1.72 -15.47
C ALA A 58 -2.70 -1.67 -13.93
N LEU A 59 -1.87 -0.84 -13.27
CA LEU A 59 -1.87 -0.69 -11.81
C LEU A 59 -1.70 0.77 -11.40
N THR A 60 -2.48 1.22 -10.42
CA THR A 60 -2.26 2.47 -9.68
C THR A 60 -1.99 2.14 -8.22
N ILE A 61 -0.87 2.61 -7.68
CA ILE A 61 -0.53 2.49 -6.26
C ILE A 61 -0.85 3.80 -5.53
N SER A 62 -1.33 3.72 -4.28
CA SER A 62 -1.41 4.90 -3.42
C SER A 62 -0.06 5.13 -2.75
N VAL A 63 0.41 6.37 -2.80
CA VAL A 63 1.69 6.77 -2.20
C VAL A 63 1.47 7.88 -1.19
N GLY A 64 2.22 7.85 -0.09
CA GLY A 64 2.09 8.82 1.00
C GLY A 64 3.43 9.16 1.64
N HIS A 65 3.38 10.04 2.63
CA HIS A 65 4.52 10.43 3.47
C HIS A 65 4.26 9.97 4.90
N PRO A 66 4.63 8.72 5.26
CA PRO A 66 4.44 8.25 6.62
C PRO A 66 5.35 8.99 7.60
N THR A 67 4.99 8.97 8.86
CA THR A 67 5.84 9.46 9.94
C THR A 67 7.05 8.54 10.10
N SER A 68 8.24 9.11 10.19
CA SER A 68 9.46 8.35 10.50
C SER A 68 9.32 7.65 11.87
N ARG A 69 9.86 6.45 12.01
CA ARG A 69 9.94 5.76 13.31
C ARG A 69 11.07 6.30 14.19
N PHE A 70 11.97 7.09 13.61
CA PHE A 70 13.18 7.62 14.24
C PHE A 70 13.25 9.12 14.09
N GLY A 71 14.04 9.76 14.98
CA GLY A 71 14.43 11.16 14.82
C GLY A 71 15.36 11.32 13.60
N GLU A 72 15.18 12.37 12.85
CA GLU A 72 16.10 12.78 11.77
C GLU A 72 17.09 13.81 12.31
N ILE A 73 18.35 13.68 11.89
CA ILE A 73 19.45 14.49 12.37
C ILE A 73 20.22 15.07 11.18
N ASN A 74 20.42 16.37 11.15
CA ASN A 74 21.34 17.02 10.23
C ASN A 74 22.70 17.23 10.89
N ILE A 75 23.77 16.86 10.19
CA ILE A 75 25.16 16.94 10.71
C ILE A 75 26.00 17.80 9.77
N LYS A 76 26.75 18.75 10.35
CA LYS A 76 27.77 19.53 9.67
C LYS A 76 29.07 19.53 10.49
N ASN A 77 30.19 19.12 9.90
CA ASN A 77 31.49 19.07 10.59
C ASN A 77 31.43 18.34 11.94
N ASN A 78 30.81 17.17 11.99
CA ASN A 78 30.58 16.35 13.20
C ASN A 78 29.73 17.01 14.32
N LYS A 79 29.09 18.12 14.02
CA LYS A 79 28.14 18.78 14.93
C LYS A 79 26.71 18.57 14.43
N VAL A 80 25.83 18.23 15.35
CA VAL A 80 24.40 18.18 15.05
C VAL A 80 23.91 19.63 14.87
N THR A 81 23.29 19.91 13.73
CA THR A 81 22.77 21.23 13.37
C THR A 81 21.26 21.30 13.40
N ASP A 82 20.57 20.14 13.37
CA ASP A 82 19.13 20.07 13.48
C ASP A 82 18.74 18.69 14.01
N PHE A 83 17.62 18.60 14.73
CA PHE A 83 17.03 17.36 15.21
C PHE A 83 15.50 17.46 15.13
N GLN A 84 14.90 16.52 14.44
CA GLN A 84 13.43 16.43 14.32
C GLN A 84 12.97 15.05 14.79
N GLU A 85 12.20 14.98 15.86
CA GLU A 85 11.64 13.73 16.35
C GLU A 85 10.48 13.29 15.45
N LYS A 86 10.59 12.11 14.87
CA LYS A 86 9.57 11.46 14.04
C LYS A 86 8.94 12.37 12.96
N PRO A 87 9.74 13.01 12.11
CA PRO A 87 9.19 13.86 11.05
C PRO A 87 8.45 13.03 10.00
N LYS A 88 7.60 13.68 9.20
CA LYS A 88 7.08 13.04 7.98
C LYS A 88 8.21 12.84 6.98
N LEU A 89 8.30 11.65 6.39
CA LEU A 89 9.31 11.33 5.37
C LEU A 89 9.14 12.24 4.15
N LYS A 90 10.25 12.70 3.57
CA LYS A 90 10.24 13.55 2.36
C LYS A 90 9.95 12.75 1.09
N GLY A 91 10.32 11.47 1.05
CA GLY A 91 10.07 10.56 -0.07
C GLY A 91 8.64 10.02 -0.07
N TRP A 92 8.13 9.71 -1.26
CA TRP A 92 6.89 8.97 -1.41
C TRP A 92 7.14 7.48 -1.18
N ILE A 93 6.29 6.83 -0.40
CA ILE A 93 6.30 5.38 -0.25
C ILE A 93 4.96 4.78 -0.67
N ASN A 94 4.98 3.52 -1.10
CA ASN A 94 3.77 2.75 -1.31
C ASN A 94 3.10 2.47 0.04
N ILE A 95 1.85 2.87 0.20
CA ILE A 95 1.07 2.68 1.43
C ILE A 95 0.08 1.52 1.36
N GLY A 96 0.21 0.67 0.32
CA GLY A 96 -0.48 -0.62 0.26
C GLY A 96 -1.94 -0.60 -0.20
N TYR A 97 -2.46 0.52 -0.68
CA TYR A 97 -3.79 0.63 -1.27
C TYR A 97 -3.65 0.82 -2.78
N MET A 98 -4.11 -0.14 -3.55
CA MET A 98 -3.87 -0.17 -4.99
C MET A 98 -5.15 -0.51 -5.76
N TYR A 99 -5.18 -0.10 -7.02
CA TYR A 99 -6.25 -0.43 -7.96
C TYR A 99 -5.67 -0.97 -9.24
N GLY A 100 -6.08 -2.16 -9.62
CA GLY A 100 -5.67 -2.85 -10.83
C GLY A 100 -6.85 -3.20 -11.73
N ASN A 101 -6.55 -3.45 -13.00
CA ASN A 101 -7.46 -4.05 -13.96
C ASN A 101 -6.87 -5.38 -14.49
N LEU A 102 -7.61 -6.08 -15.35
CA LEU A 102 -7.18 -7.40 -15.84
C LEU A 102 -5.82 -7.38 -16.57
N ASN A 103 -5.41 -6.27 -17.17
CA ASN A 103 -4.09 -6.17 -17.81
C ASN A 103 -2.95 -6.35 -16.79
N LEU A 104 -3.19 -6.13 -15.49
CA LEU A 104 -2.21 -6.42 -14.45
C LEU A 104 -1.79 -7.90 -14.46
N LEU A 105 -2.71 -8.80 -14.80
CA LEU A 105 -2.47 -10.24 -14.78
C LEU A 105 -1.41 -10.68 -15.79
N ASP A 106 -1.23 -9.92 -16.89
CA ASP A 106 -0.19 -10.18 -17.90
C ASP A 106 1.23 -9.91 -17.38
N TYR A 107 1.35 -9.19 -16.28
CA TYR A 107 2.63 -8.85 -15.63
C TYR A 107 2.94 -9.71 -14.41
N LEU A 108 2.06 -10.65 -14.03
CA LEU A 108 2.20 -11.52 -12.87
C LEU A 108 2.75 -12.89 -13.26
N GLU A 109 3.73 -13.38 -12.50
CA GLU A 109 4.25 -14.74 -12.60
C GLU A 109 4.07 -15.47 -11.25
N LYS A 110 4.12 -16.82 -11.32
CA LYS A 110 3.79 -17.69 -10.18
C LYS A 110 4.65 -17.46 -8.93
N ASP A 111 5.92 -17.13 -9.11
CA ASP A 111 6.89 -17.04 -8.03
C ASP A 111 7.26 -15.59 -7.67
N ASP A 112 6.54 -14.61 -8.25
CA ASP A 112 6.82 -13.18 -8.07
C ASP A 112 6.74 -12.71 -6.62
N ILE A 113 7.69 -11.87 -6.25
CA ILE A 113 7.53 -10.86 -5.21
C ILE A 113 6.90 -9.63 -5.89
N PHE A 114 5.64 -9.32 -5.56
CA PHE A 114 4.85 -8.29 -6.24
C PHE A 114 5.57 -6.94 -6.32
N GLU A 115 6.16 -6.51 -5.21
CA GLU A 115 6.83 -5.23 -5.05
C GLU A 115 8.16 -5.13 -5.81
N VAL A 116 8.78 -6.26 -6.12
CA VAL A 116 10.08 -6.35 -6.79
C VAL A 116 9.91 -6.70 -8.26
N ASP A 117 9.29 -7.84 -8.52
CA ASP A 117 9.27 -8.44 -9.86
C ASP A 117 8.15 -7.84 -10.72
N THR A 118 6.90 -7.92 -10.24
CA THR A 118 5.73 -7.41 -10.96
C THR A 118 5.79 -5.90 -11.14
N MET A 119 6.07 -5.13 -10.08
CA MET A 119 6.17 -3.66 -10.18
C MET A 119 7.31 -3.23 -11.10
N SER A 120 8.44 -3.97 -11.15
CA SER A 120 9.53 -3.67 -12.09
C SER A 120 9.11 -3.90 -13.55
N ARG A 121 8.32 -4.93 -13.85
CA ARG A 121 7.78 -5.16 -15.19
C ARG A 121 6.78 -4.08 -15.59
N LEU A 122 5.86 -3.72 -14.69
CA LEU A 122 4.91 -2.63 -14.90
C LEU A 122 5.60 -1.29 -15.13
N LEU A 123 6.64 -0.98 -14.36
CA LEU A 123 7.42 0.24 -14.53
C LEU A 123 8.10 0.30 -15.90
N LYS A 124 8.76 -0.77 -16.33
CA LYS A 124 9.41 -0.87 -17.65
C LYS A 124 8.41 -0.72 -18.81
N ALA A 125 7.18 -1.21 -18.61
CA ALA A 125 6.11 -1.13 -19.59
C ALA A 125 5.31 0.19 -19.53
N SER A 126 5.65 1.12 -18.62
CA SER A 126 4.87 2.34 -18.35
C SER A 126 3.42 2.05 -17.95
N GLN A 127 3.19 0.93 -17.25
CA GLN A 127 1.88 0.45 -16.81
C GLN A 127 1.65 0.63 -15.30
N LEU A 128 2.45 1.49 -14.65
CA LEU A 128 2.35 1.81 -13.23
C LEU A 128 2.12 3.31 -13.05
N SER A 129 1.04 3.68 -12.37
CA SER A 129 0.73 5.07 -11.99
C SER A 129 0.63 5.21 -10.47
N ALA A 130 0.60 6.45 -9.96
CA ALA A 130 0.54 6.72 -8.53
C ALA A 130 -0.55 7.75 -8.18
N TYR A 131 -1.34 7.43 -7.15
CA TYR A 131 -2.23 8.37 -6.47
C TYR A 131 -1.54 8.93 -5.23
N LYS A 132 -1.37 10.25 -5.17
CA LYS A 132 -0.77 10.95 -4.02
C LYS A 132 -1.80 11.12 -2.91
N HIS A 133 -1.62 10.38 -1.82
CA HIS A 133 -2.45 10.47 -0.62
C HIS A 133 -1.79 11.40 0.40
N ASN A 134 -2.53 12.44 0.81
CA ASN A 134 -2.07 13.42 1.80
C ASN A 134 -2.72 13.24 3.18
N GLY A 135 -3.52 12.19 3.35
CA GLY A 135 -4.19 11.86 4.60
C GLY A 135 -3.35 10.97 5.52
N GLU A 136 -4.04 10.23 6.38
CA GLU A 136 -3.41 9.39 7.39
C GLU A 136 -3.16 7.98 6.86
N PHE A 137 -2.01 7.43 7.23
CA PHE A 137 -1.63 6.04 7.03
C PHE A 137 -0.89 5.54 8.27
N PHE A 138 -1.26 4.34 8.75
CA PHE A 138 -0.67 3.72 9.92
C PHE A 138 -0.41 2.23 9.66
N PRO A 139 0.87 1.80 9.54
CA PRO A 139 1.22 0.39 9.43
C PRO A 139 1.23 -0.27 10.83
N VAL A 140 0.66 -1.46 10.94
CA VAL A 140 0.60 -2.24 12.20
C VAL A 140 1.54 -3.43 12.09
N ASP A 141 2.85 -3.20 12.26
CA ASP A 141 3.88 -4.23 12.05
C ASP A 141 4.25 -4.98 13.33
N ASN A 142 3.94 -4.43 14.51
CA ASN A 142 4.34 -4.99 15.78
C ASN A 142 3.33 -4.71 16.90
N MET A 143 3.56 -5.30 18.08
CA MET A 143 2.67 -5.18 19.24
C MET A 143 2.54 -3.76 19.81
N ARG A 144 3.53 -2.89 19.61
CA ARG A 144 3.44 -1.48 20.00
C ARG A 144 2.46 -0.75 19.08
N ASP A 145 2.59 -0.95 17.78
CA ASP A 145 1.71 -0.35 16.78
C ASP A 145 0.25 -0.80 17.02
N LEU A 146 0.05 -2.10 17.33
CA LEU A 146 -1.27 -2.62 17.66
C LEU A 146 -1.87 -1.97 18.92
N ARG A 147 -1.07 -1.71 19.96
CA ARG A 147 -1.53 -1.01 21.16
C ARG A 147 -1.90 0.44 20.85
N GLU A 148 -1.09 1.11 20.05
CA GLU A 148 -1.29 2.51 19.64
C GLU A 148 -2.59 2.66 18.83
N ILE A 149 -2.81 1.81 17.82
CA ILE A 149 -4.02 1.88 17.00
C ILE A 149 -5.28 1.57 17.81
N ASN A 150 -5.22 0.62 18.75
CA ASN A 150 -6.32 0.35 19.67
C ASN A 150 -6.60 1.53 20.62
N GLN A 151 -5.57 2.30 21.01
CA GLN A 151 -5.78 3.51 21.82
C GLN A 151 -6.45 4.62 21.00
N ILE A 152 -6.00 4.84 19.75
CA ILE A 152 -6.63 5.78 18.81
C ILE A 152 -8.12 5.46 18.62
N TYR A 153 -8.46 4.18 18.48
CA TYR A 153 -9.85 3.73 18.37
C TYR A 153 -10.66 4.03 19.62
N ARG A 154 -10.14 3.70 20.82
CA ARG A 154 -10.80 3.99 22.11
C ARG A 154 -11.02 5.46 22.33
N ASP A 155 -10.07 6.30 21.90
CA ASP A 155 -10.14 7.77 22.01
C ASP A 155 -11.07 8.39 20.96
N LYS A 156 -11.78 7.57 20.15
CA LYS A 156 -12.66 8.03 19.05
C LYS A 156 -11.96 8.92 18.02
N LYS A 157 -10.67 8.67 17.78
CA LYS A 157 -9.83 9.38 16.80
C LYS A 157 -9.51 8.53 15.58
N ALA A 158 -10.23 7.41 15.40
CA ALA A 158 -10.01 6.49 14.30
C ALA A 158 -10.31 7.16 12.95
N PHE A 159 -9.29 7.33 12.13
CA PHE A 159 -9.38 7.99 10.82
C PHE A 159 -9.80 7.02 9.70
N TRP A 160 -9.88 5.73 9.98
CA TRP A 160 -10.17 4.66 9.00
C TRP A 160 -11.64 4.19 9.02
N VAL A 161 -12.50 4.80 9.83
CA VAL A 161 -13.94 4.50 9.96
C VAL A 161 -14.79 5.69 9.57
#